data_2c9910e793c51bbf3ff7e90fb2831dfe
#
_entry.id   2c9910e793c51bbf3ff7e90fb2831dfe
#
_cell.length_a   1.000
_cell.length_b   1.000
_cell.length_c   1.000
_cell.angle_alpha   90.00
_cell.angle_beta   90.00
_cell.angle_gamma   90.00
#
_symmetry.space_group_name_H-M   'P 1'
#
loop_
_entity.id
_entity.type
_entity.pdbx_description
1 polymer ?
#
loop_
_entity_poly.entity_id
_entity_poly.type
_entity_poly.pdbx_seq_one_letter_code
_entity_poly.pdbx_strand_id
1 'polypeptide(L)'
;MKDKRGIFVENVTKVFGGQDALKNVSAKFEMRKIYGIAGRNGSGKTVLLKCICGLLYPTAGTITVDGKIVGKDVDYPENIGFIIETPGFLPRYSGLKNLKYLASVRGRVQEDEIRKCMELVGLDPDDKKRVGNYSLGMRQRLGIAQALMENPDILILDEPMNALDSNGV
;
A
#
# COMPACT_ATOMS: atom_id res chain seq x y z
N MET A 1 -24.40 8.63 16.00
CA MET A 1 -23.87 8.08 14.72
C MET A 1 -22.64 7.25 15.06
N LYS A 2 -22.63 5.93 14.74
CA LYS A 2 -21.42 5.10 14.93
C LYS A 2 -20.29 5.69 14.10
N ASP A 3 -19.14 5.90 14.73
CA ASP A 3 -17.92 6.33 14.06
C ASP A 3 -17.60 5.33 12.93
N LYS A 4 -17.79 5.74 11.67
CA LYS A 4 -17.57 4.88 10.50
C LYS A 4 -16.12 4.97 10.00
N ARG A 5 -15.17 5.41 10.86
CA ARG A 5 -13.76 5.44 10.51
C ARG A 5 -13.17 4.04 10.54
N GLY A 6 -12.36 3.75 9.54
CA GLY A 6 -11.75 2.44 9.33
C GLY A 6 -12.19 1.82 8.00
N ILE A 7 -11.85 0.53 7.83
CA ILE A 7 -12.17 -0.22 6.62
C ILE A 7 -13.25 -1.24 6.94
N PHE A 8 -14.32 -1.24 6.16
CA PHE A 8 -15.43 -2.20 6.26
C PHE A 8 -15.56 -2.92 4.92
N VAL A 9 -15.40 -4.23 4.96
CA VAL A 9 -15.57 -5.14 3.82
C VAL A 9 -16.86 -5.93 4.07
N GLU A 10 -17.85 -5.82 3.18
CA GLU A 10 -19.18 -6.40 3.39
C GLU A 10 -19.56 -7.28 2.20
N ASN A 11 -19.62 -8.61 2.44
CA ASN A 11 -20.02 -9.64 1.49
C ASN A 11 -19.31 -9.54 0.12
N VAL A 12 -18.01 -9.20 0.15
CA VAL A 12 -17.22 -8.96 -1.05
C VAL A 12 -16.93 -10.25 -1.78
N THR A 13 -17.30 -10.27 -3.06
CA THR A 13 -16.96 -11.32 -4.02
C THR A 13 -16.21 -10.70 -5.19
N LYS A 14 -15.14 -11.35 -5.64
CA LYS A 14 -14.40 -10.98 -6.85
C LYS A 14 -14.16 -12.19 -7.72
N VAL A 15 -14.64 -12.10 -8.96
CA VAL A 15 -14.55 -13.17 -9.96
C VAL A 15 -13.62 -12.74 -11.09
N PHE A 16 -12.75 -13.63 -11.53
CA PHE A 16 -11.92 -13.49 -12.72
C PHE A 16 -12.12 -14.73 -13.61
N GLY A 17 -12.54 -14.53 -14.86
CA GLY A 17 -12.68 -15.63 -15.81
C GLY A 17 -13.58 -16.79 -15.30
N GLY A 18 -14.61 -16.47 -14.50
CA GLY A 18 -15.52 -17.46 -13.92
C GLY A 18 -15.00 -18.14 -12.63
N GLN A 19 -13.82 -17.76 -12.13
CA GLN A 19 -13.28 -18.30 -10.87
C GLN A 19 -13.35 -17.25 -9.75
N ASP A 20 -13.81 -17.68 -8.58
CA ASP A 20 -13.90 -16.84 -7.38
C ASP A 20 -12.50 -16.63 -6.79
N ALA A 21 -11.94 -15.42 -6.92
CA ALA A 21 -10.73 -15.02 -6.21
C ALA A 21 -11.04 -14.57 -4.76
N LEU A 22 -12.23 -13.99 -4.56
CA LEU A 22 -12.83 -13.73 -3.25
C LEU A 22 -14.27 -14.21 -3.30
N LYS A 23 -14.73 -14.84 -2.23
CA LYS A 23 -16.10 -15.36 -2.13
C LYS A 23 -16.75 -14.95 -0.81
N ASN A 24 -17.69 -14.02 -0.89
CA ASN A 24 -18.50 -13.54 0.24
C ASN A 24 -17.66 -13.17 1.48
N VAL A 25 -16.57 -12.41 1.28
CA VAL A 25 -15.64 -12.01 2.33
C VAL A 25 -16.21 -10.81 3.08
N SER A 26 -16.25 -10.91 4.42
CA SER A 26 -16.60 -9.79 5.30
C SER A 26 -15.53 -9.62 6.36
N ALA A 27 -15.06 -8.38 6.57
CA ALA A 27 -14.06 -8.03 7.54
C ALA A 27 -14.21 -6.58 7.99
N LYS A 28 -13.73 -6.28 9.20
CA LYS A 28 -13.67 -4.92 9.74
C LYS A 28 -12.26 -4.64 10.26
N PHE A 29 -11.69 -3.51 9.84
CA PHE A 29 -10.41 -3.03 10.31
C PHE A 29 -10.61 -1.65 10.95
N GLU A 30 -10.42 -1.57 12.26
CA GLU A 30 -10.58 -0.34 13.03
C GLU A 30 -9.31 0.52 12.92
N MET A 31 -9.47 1.83 13.00
CA MET A 31 -8.34 2.76 12.98
C MET A 31 -7.39 2.53 14.17
N ARG A 32 -6.12 2.91 13.97
CA ARG A 32 -5.06 2.85 15.01
C ARG A 32 -4.80 1.44 15.55
N LYS A 33 -5.07 0.42 14.74
CA LYS A 33 -4.76 -0.98 15.05
C LYS A 33 -3.92 -1.59 13.93
N ILE A 34 -3.13 -2.59 14.28
CA ILE A 34 -2.36 -3.41 13.34
C ILE A 34 -3.12 -4.71 13.13
N TYR A 35 -3.33 -5.07 11.87
CA TYR A 35 -3.99 -6.30 11.46
C TYR A 35 -3.07 -7.12 10.55
N GLY A 36 -2.92 -8.40 10.84
CA GLY A 36 -2.28 -9.37 9.95
C GLY A 36 -3.32 -10.17 9.17
N ILE A 37 -3.27 -10.13 7.85
CA ILE A 37 -4.09 -10.98 7.00
C ILE A 37 -3.30 -12.22 6.64
N ALA A 38 -3.65 -13.36 7.25
CA ALA A 38 -2.99 -14.64 7.04
C ALA A 38 -3.80 -15.52 6.06
N GLY A 39 -3.09 -16.31 5.26
CA GLY A 39 -3.69 -17.23 4.32
C GLY A 39 -2.64 -17.83 3.37
N ARG A 40 -2.97 -18.96 2.73
CA ARG A 40 -2.09 -19.63 1.75
C ARG A 40 -1.88 -18.74 0.51
N ASN A 41 -0.83 -19.02 -0.26
CA ASN A 41 -0.65 -18.38 -1.56
C ASN A 41 -1.85 -18.69 -2.46
N GLY A 42 -2.35 -17.67 -3.18
CA GLY A 42 -3.56 -17.79 -3.99
C GLY A 42 -4.89 -17.70 -3.23
N SER A 43 -4.89 -17.46 -1.90
CA SER A 43 -6.15 -17.32 -1.11
C SER A 43 -6.85 -15.96 -1.29
N GLY A 44 -6.38 -15.09 -2.18
CA GLY A 44 -7.03 -13.81 -2.47
C GLY A 44 -6.58 -12.63 -1.62
N LYS A 45 -5.55 -12.76 -0.75
CA LYS A 45 -5.05 -11.64 0.09
C LYS A 45 -4.76 -10.38 -0.72
N THR A 46 -3.89 -10.49 -1.72
CA THR A 46 -3.54 -9.39 -2.63
C THR A 46 -4.76 -8.82 -3.35
N VAL A 47 -5.71 -9.69 -3.76
CA VAL A 47 -6.95 -9.25 -4.42
C VAL A 47 -7.81 -8.43 -3.47
N LEU A 48 -7.94 -8.84 -2.20
CA LEU A 48 -8.65 -8.07 -1.18
C LEU A 48 -7.99 -6.71 -0.95
N LEU A 49 -6.66 -6.68 -0.79
CA LEU A 49 -5.91 -5.43 -0.60
C LEU A 49 -6.07 -4.50 -1.80
N LYS A 50 -5.98 -5.03 -3.03
CA LYS A 50 -6.24 -4.25 -4.26
C LYS A 50 -7.66 -3.67 -4.29
N CYS A 51 -8.66 -4.43 -3.83
CA CYS A 51 -10.03 -3.92 -3.75
C CYS A 51 -10.16 -2.81 -2.69
N ILE A 52 -9.51 -2.94 -1.53
CA ILE A 52 -9.52 -1.89 -0.50
C ILE A 52 -8.86 -0.61 -1.01
N CYS A 53 -7.74 -0.73 -1.77
CA CYS A 53 -7.03 0.42 -2.34
C CYS A 53 -7.70 1.05 -3.57
N GLY A 54 -8.80 0.47 -4.09
CA GLY A 54 -9.46 0.95 -5.29
C GLY A 54 -8.75 0.57 -6.61
N LEU A 55 -7.72 -0.28 -6.53
CA LEU A 55 -7.02 -0.78 -7.72
C LEU A 55 -7.82 -1.86 -8.47
N LEU A 56 -8.79 -2.48 -7.79
CA LEU A 56 -9.77 -3.41 -8.33
C LEU A 56 -11.12 -3.11 -7.71
N TYR A 57 -12.21 -3.36 -8.46
CA TYR A 57 -13.55 -3.26 -7.90
C TYR A 57 -14.15 -4.66 -7.65
N PRO A 58 -14.87 -4.86 -6.54
CA PRO A 58 -15.60 -6.09 -6.29
C PRO A 58 -16.60 -6.41 -7.42
N THR A 59 -16.86 -7.70 -7.66
CA THR A 59 -17.97 -8.15 -8.53
C THR A 59 -19.30 -8.03 -7.80
N ALA A 60 -19.30 -8.24 -6.47
CA ALA A 60 -20.43 -8.04 -5.58
C ALA A 60 -19.95 -7.66 -4.17
N GLY A 61 -20.85 -7.10 -3.35
CA GLY A 61 -20.54 -6.59 -2.03
C GLY A 61 -19.99 -5.16 -2.08
N THR A 62 -19.58 -4.63 -0.93
CA THR A 62 -19.10 -3.24 -0.81
C THR A 62 -17.86 -3.16 0.07
N ILE A 63 -17.01 -2.19 -0.25
CA ILE A 63 -15.87 -1.80 0.59
C ILE A 63 -16.02 -0.34 0.93
N THR A 64 -16.04 -0.04 2.22
CA THR A 64 -16.10 1.33 2.73
C THR A 64 -14.82 1.65 3.45
N VAL A 65 -14.19 2.76 3.09
CA VAL A 65 -12.99 3.30 3.76
C VAL A 65 -13.33 4.71 4.27
N ASP A 66 -13.18 4.93 5.56
CA ASP A 66 -13.52 6.19 6.24
C ASP A 66 -14.90 6.76 5.85
N GLY A 67 -15.89 5.87 5.76
CA GLY A 67 -17.27 6.21 5.46
C GLY A 67 -17.59 6.44 3.98
N LYS A 68 -16.61 6.33 3.07
CA LYS A 68 -16.79 6.45 1.62
C LYS A 68 -16.71 5.06 0.96
N ILE A 69 -17.65 4.74 0.08
CA ILE A 69 -17.67 3.47 -0.67
C ILE A 69 -16.72 3.57 -1.84
N VAL A 70 -15.72 2.67 -1.88
CA VAL A 70 -14.75 2.56 -2.96
C VAL A 70 -15.43 2.07 -4.24
N GLY A 71 -15.17 2.77 -5.34
CA GLY A 71 -15.78 2.50 -6.65
C GLY A 71 -17.20 3.08 -6.83
N LYS A 72 -17.70 3.86 -5.82
CA LYS A 72 -18.99 4.55 -5.90
C LYS A 72 -18.87 6.01 -5.48
N ASP A 73 -18.43 6.25 -4.24
CA ASP A 73 -18.27 7.61 -3.71
C ASP A 73 -16.90 8.19 -4.04
N VAL A 74 -15.88 7.32 -4.15
CA VAL A 74 -14.51 7.62 -4.54
C VAL A 74 -13.94 6.48 -5.38
N ASP A 75 -13.07 6.78 -6.34
CA ASP A 75 -12.37 5.76 -7.12
C ASP A 75 -11.31 5.05 -6.28
N TYR A 76 -10.63 5.79 -5.43
CA TYR A 76 -9.62 5.29 -4.47
C TYR A 76 -9.70 6.08 -3.17
N PRO A 77 -9.42 5.44 -2.01
CA PRO A 77 -9.44 6.11 -0.72
C PRO A 77 -8.40 7.23 -0.66
N GLU A 78 -8.75 8.33 -0.04
CA GLU A 78 -7.82 9.39 0.31
C GLU A 78 -6.96 8.96 1.51
N ASN A 79 -5.79 9.57 1.65
CA ASN A 79 -4.93 9.41 2.82
C ASN A 79 -4.53 7.98 3.17
N ILE A 80 -4.33 7.15 2.13
CA ILE A 80 -3.87 5.78 2.21
C ILE A 80 -2.49 5.64 1.59
N GLY A 81 -1.55 5.04 2.33
CA GLY A 81 -0.27 4.58 1.82
C GLY A 81 -0.32 3.07 1.55
N PHE A 82 0.18 2.61 0.43
CA PHE A 82 0.19 1.18 0.17
C PHE A 82 1.39 0.72 -0.64
N ILE A 83 1.77 -0.53 -0.40
CA ILE A 83 2.63 -1.32 -1.28
C ILE A 83 1.89 -2.60 -1.58
N ILE A 84 1.59 -2.81 -2.85
CA ILE A 84 1.00 -4.04 -3.36
C ILE A 84 1.88 -4.52 -4.50
N GLU A 85 2.41 -5.74 -4.36
CA GLU A 85 3.41 -6.30 -5.27
C GLU A 85 4.73 -5.51 -5.26
N THR A 86 5.50 -5.56 -6.35
CA THR A 86 6.82 -4.91 -6.42
C THR A 86 6.68 -3.44 -6.80
N PRO A 87 7.24 -2.49 -6.02
CA PRO A 87 7.21 -1.09 -6.37
C PRO A 87 7.91 -0.81 -7.71
N GLY A 88 7.22 -0.07 -8.59
CA GLY A 88 7.73 0.34 -9.91
C GLY A 88 8.49 1.66 -9.84
N PHE A 89 9.81 1.62 -9.62
CA PHE A 89 10.66 2.81 -9.64
C PHE A 89 11.37 3.01 -10.98
N LEU A 90 11.75 4.26 -11.25
CA LEU A 90 12.57 4.62 -12.40
C LEU A 90 14.02 4.17 -12.17
N PRO A 91 14.53 3.15 -12.90
CA PRO A 91 15.79 2.49 -12.55
C PRO A 91 17.02 3.38 -12.74
N ARG A 92 16.91 4.45 -13.53
CA ARG A 92 18.00 5.39 -13.84
C ARG A 92 18.22 6.44 -12.75
N TYR A 93 17.28 6.61 -11.82
CA TYR A 93 17.34 7.61 -10.76
C TYR A 93 17.75 7.00 -9.41
N SER A 94 18.27 7.83 -8.51
CA SER A 94 18.49 7.46 -7.10
C SER A 94 17.16 7.28 -6.35
N GLY A 95 17.19 6.71 -5.15
CA GLY A 95 16.01 6.55 -4.31
C GLY A 95 15.32 7.88 -4.02
N LEU A 96 16.07 8.86 -3.52
CA LEU A 96 15.54 10.21 -3.23
C LEU A 96 14.89 10.83 -4.47
N LYS A 97 15.55 10.75 -5.65
CA LYS A 97 15.01 11.33 -6.88
C LYS A 97 13.70 10.65 -7.32
N ASN A 98 13.56 9.34 -7.12
CA ASN A 98 12.31 8.63 -7.37
C ASN A 98 11.18 9.13 -6.47
N LEU A 99 11.44 9.23 -5.16
CA LEU A 99 10.41 9.68 -4.20
C LEU A 99 10.03 11.15 -4.44
N LYS A 100 10.98 12.03 -4.72
CA LYS A 100 10.71 13.44 -5.10
C LYS A 100 9.82 13.52 -6.34
N TYR A 101 10.08 12.69 -7.35
CA TYR A 101 9.25 12.65 -8.57
C TYR A 101 7.82 12.23 -8.23
N LEU A 102 7.63 11.18 -7.43
CA LEU A 102 6.30 10.73 -7.00
C LEU A 102 5.58 11.78 -6.12
N ALA A 103 6.29 12.38 -5.17
CA ALA A 103 5.76 13.44 -4.31
C ALA A 103 5.29 14.66 -5.12
N SER A 104 5.96 14.98 -6.23
CA SER A 104 5.60 16.12 -7.08
C SER A 104 4.24 15.97 -7.76
N VAL A 105 3.73 14.73 -7.90
CA VAL A 105 2.41 14.47 -8.54
C VAL A 105 1.28 15.08 -7.71
N ARG A 106 1.36 14.99 -6.38
CA ARG A 106 0.36 15.57 -5.46
C ARG A 106 0.80 16.91 -4.88
N GLY A 107 2.10 17.21 -4.88
CA GLY A 107 2.67 18.46 -4.37
C GLY A 107 2.50 18.68 -2.87
N ARG A 108 2.30 17.63 -2.07
CA ARG A 108 1.97 17.71 -0.64
C ARG A 108 3.14 17.46 0.29
N VAL A 109 4.25 16.87 -0.21
CA VAL A 109 5.37 16.40 0.60
C VAL A 109 6.61 17.20 0.29
N GLN A 110 7.30 17.69 1.33
CA GLN A 110 8.56 18.39 1.22
C GLN A 110 9.75 17.41 1.22
N GLU A 111 10.90 17.83 0.68
CA GLU A 111 12.09 16.97 0.59
C GLU A 111 12.55 16.45 1.95
N ASP A 112 12.45 17.26 3.01
CA ASP A 112 12.87 16.87 4.36
C ASP A 112 12.02 15.70 4.92
N GLU A 113 10.73 15.65 4.57
CA GLU A 113 9.84 14.55 4.96
C GLU A 113 10.21 13.26 4.20
N ILE A 114 10.52 13.38 2.92
CA ILE A 114 11.01 12.24 2.11
C ILE A 114 12.30 11.69 2.70
N ARG A 115 13.26 12.56 3.03
CA ARG A 115 14.53 12.17 3.65
C ARG A 115 14.33 11.42 4.95
N LYS A 116 13.50 11.94 5.84
CA LYS A 116 13.13 11.27 7.10
C LYS A 116 12.53 9.88 6.88
N CYS A 117 11.65 9.73 5.90
CA CYS A 117 11.07 8.43 5.57
C CYS A 117 12.12 7.45 5.02
N MET A 118 13.09 7.91 4.23
CA MET A 118 14.20 7.08 3.76
C MET A 118 15.09 6.63 4.92
N GLU A 119 15.45 7.54 5.81
CA GLU A 119 16.24 7.23 7.02
C GLU A 119 15.51 6.24 7.94
N LEU A 120 14.20 6.43 8.14
CA LEU A 120 13.35 5.54 8.94
C LEU A 120 13.41 4.09 8.47
N VAL A 121 13.49 3.87 7.16
CA VAL A 121 13.59 2.53 6.56
C VAL A 121 15.04 2.06 6.36
N GLY A 122 16.03 2.78 6.88
CA GLY A 122 17.44 2.44 6.79
C GLY A 122 18.06 2.65 5.40
N LEU A 123 17.57 3.61 4.64
CA LEU A 123 18.15 4.04 3.37
C LEU A 123 18.79 5.43 3.53
N ASP A 124 20.03 5.57 3.08
CA ASP A 124 20.70 6.87 3.01
C ASP A 124 20.09 7.72 1.87
N PRO A 125 19.47 8.89 2.18
CA PRO A 125 18.89 9.76 1.16
C PRO A 125 19.96 10.40 0.25
N ASP A 126 21.21 10.48 0.69
CA ASP A 126 22.32 11.07 -0.09
C ASP A 126 23.05 10.04 -0.98
N ASP A 127 22.69 8.76 -0.87
CA ASP A 127 23.22 7.72 -1.74
C ASP A 127 22.85 8.01 -3.22
N LYS A 128 23.89 8.16 -4.06
CA LYS A 128 23.76 8.40 -5.51
C LYS A 128 23.50 7.13 -6.31
N LYS A 129 23.49 5.97 -5.65
CA LYS A 129 23.23 4.68 -6.29
C LYS A 129 21.88 4.69 -7.00
N ARG A 130 21.86 4.24 -8.26
CA ARG A 130 20.63 4.15 -9.05
C ARG A 130 19.77 2.99 -8.54
N VAL A 131 18.43 3.17 -8.50
CA VAL A 131 17.49 2.13 -8.04
C VAL A 131 17.58 0.85 -8.88
N GLY A 132 17.98 0.95 -10.15
CA GLY A 132 18.27 -0.24 -10.98
C GLY A 132 19.34 -1.17 -10.36
N ASN A 133 20.24 -0.63 -9.54
CA ASN A 133 21.30 -1.38 -8.85
C ASN A 133 20.97 -1.68 -7.38
N TYR A 134 19.77 -1.37 -6.92
CA TYR A 134 19.31 -1.71 -5.56
C TYR A 134 19.11 -3.21 -5.43
N SER A 135 19.42 -3.77 -4.25
CA SER A 135 18.98 -5.12 -3.90
C SER A 135 17.45 -5.16 -3.81
N LEU A 136 16.89 -6.37 -3.78
CA LEU A 136 15.45 -6.53 -3.59
C LEU A 136 14.99 -5.88 -2.27
N GLY A 137 15.73 -6.09 -1.17
CA GLY A 137 15.47 -5.48 0.12
C GLY A 137 15.54 -3.94 0.09
N MET A 138 16.55 -3.35 -0.60
CA MET A 138 16.60 -1.90 -0.76
C MET A 138 15.40 -1.35 -1.53
N ARG A 139 14.93 -2.03 -2.57
CA ARG A 139 13.73 -1.64 -3.31
C ARG A 139 12.48 -1.73 -2.46
N GLN A 140 12.37 -2.78 -1.64
CA GLN A 140 11.26 -2.94 -0.70
C GLN A 140 11.24 -1.81 0.34
N ARG A 141 12.38 -1.51 0.95
CA ARG A 141 12.54 -0.39 1.89
C ARG A 141 12.16 0.95 1.24
N LEU A 142 12.60 1.20 0.01
CA LEU A 142 12.21 2.40 -0.72
C LEU A 142 10.70 2.47 -0.98
N GLY A 143 10.05 1.33 -1.25
CA GLY A 143 8.59 1.23 -1.36
C GLY A 143 7.88 1.58 -0.05
N ILE A 144 8.41 1.09 1.10
CA ILE A 144 7.87 1.45 2.42
C ILE A 144 8.01 2.96 2.65
N ALA A 145 9.17 3.56 2.34
CA ALA A 145 9.35 5.00 2.43
C ALA A 145 8.34 5.77 1.56
N GLN A 146 8.09 5.29 0.34
CA GLN A 146 7.06 5.85 -0.55
C GLN A 146 5.67 5.81 0.08
N ALA A 147 5.28 4.68 0.67
CA ALA A 147 3.97 4.52 1.28
C ALA A 147 3.78 5.41 2.52
N LEU A 148 4.88 5.72 3.23
CA LEU A 148 4.88 6.52 4.46
C LEU A 148 5.00 8.03 4.22
N MET A 149 5.64 8.47 3.13
CA MET A 149 6.07 9.87 2.96
C MET A 149 4.94 10.90 2.95
N GLU A 150 3.71 10.47 2.61
CA GLU A 150 2.51 11.33 2.63
C GLU A 150 1.81 11.31 4.00
N ASN A 151 2.41 10.69 5.03
CA ASN A 151 1.84 10.53 6.38
C ASN A 151 0.39 10.00 6.37
N PRO A 152 0.15 8.81 5.81
CA PRO A 152 -1.20 8.27 5.64
C PRO A 152 -1.82 7.85 6.97
N ASP A 153 -3.16 7.96 7.10
CA ASP A 153 -3.92 7.42 8.23
C ASP A 153 -4.07 5.90 8.18
N ILE A 154 -4.00 5.33 6.98
CA ILE A 154 -4.08 3.89 6.73
C ILE A 154 -2.86 3.47 5.91
N LEU A 155 -2.15 2.44 6.38
CA LEU A 155 -1.03 1.84 5.69
C LEU A 155 -1.35 0.39 5.33
N ILE A 156 -1.21 0.02 4.06
CA ILE A 156 -1.43 -1.33 3.55
C ILE A 156 -0.14 -1.86 2.93
N LEU A 157 0.37 -2.96 3.48
CA LEU A 157 1.59 -3.60 3.01
C LEU A 157 1.29 -5.05 2.63
N ASP A 158 1.49 -5.40 1.37
CA ASP A 158 1.37 -6.78 0.88
C ASP A 158 2.74 -7.45 0.94
N GLU A 159 2.86 -8.47 1.78
CA GLU A 159 4.08 -9.28 1.98
C GLU A 159 5.36 -8.44 2.20
N PRO A 160 5.37 -7.44 3.11
CA PRO A 160 6.48 -6.50 3.23
C PRO A 160 7.81 -7.14 3.66
N MET A 161 7.76 -8.35 4.23
CA MET A 161 8.90 -9.06 4.79
C MET A 161 9.65 -9.93 3.78
N ASN A 162 9.06 -10.23 2.62
CA ASN A 162 9.59 -11.22 1.67
C ASN A 162 10.97 -10.91 1.08
N ALA A 163 11.48 -9.71 1.28
CA ALA A 163 12.76 -9.27 0.72
C ALA A 163 13.68 -8.63 1.76
N LEU A 164 13.28 -8.63 3.03
CA LEU A 164 14.06 -8.05 4.11
C LEU A 164 14.93 -9.15 4.75
N ASP A 165 16.18 -8.82 5.01
CA ASP A 165 17.08 -9.62 5.84
C ASP A 165 16.74 -9.48 7.33
N SER A 166 17.40 -10.27 8.20
CA SER A 166 17.17 -10.27 9.64
C SER A 166 17.37 -8.90 10.32
N ASN A 167 18.02 -7.95 9.66
CA ASN A 167 18.20 -6.58 10.15
C ASN A 167 17.16 -5.60 9.58
N GLY A 168 16.31 -6.05 8.66
CA GLY A 168 15.27 -5.25 8.02
C GLY A 168 13.86 -5.56 8.49
N VAL A 169 13.75 -6.48 9.47
CA VAL A 169 12.49 -6.93 10.07
C VAL A 169 12.27 -6.33 11.44
#